data_9bc9b28c2d5cb6e913ae428e27ff2af4
#
_entry.id   9bc9b28c2d5cb6e913ae428e27ff2af4
#
_cell.length_a   1.000
_cell.length_b   1.000
_cell.length_c   1.000
_cell.angle_alpha   90.00
_cell.angle_beta   90.00
_cell.angle_gamma   90.00
#
_symmetry.space_group_name_H-M   'P 1'
#
loop_
_entity.id
_entity.type
_entity.pdbx_description
1 polymer ?
#
loop_
_entity_poly.entity_id
_entity_poly.type
_entity_poly.pdbx_seq_one_letter_code
_entity_poly.pdbx_strand_id
1 'polypeptide(L)'
;LLKIFNCSEAIKENLNESLNNLPKNLLRTSEYLTHPVFNSYHSETDMLRYLKKLEDADIALNRSMIALGSCTMKLNAVAEMIPVTWREFSEPHPFAPVEQMEGYRTLFTDLKNWLRSITGFSGVSLQPNAGAQGEFAGLMVIKKFHENNGDKNRNVCLIPSSAHGTNPAS
;
A
#
# COMPACT_ATOMS: atom_id res chain seq x y z
N LEU A 1 -15.37 -20.95 -9.14
CA LEU A 1 -14.97 -19.66 -9.75
C LEU A 1 -15.20 -19.68 -11.28
N LEU A 2 -14.59 -20.58 -12.05
CA LEU A 2 -14.72 -20.63 -13.51
C LEU A 2 -16.17 -20.77 -13.99
N LYS A 3 -17.01 -21.53 -13.29
CA LYS A 3 -18.45 -21.63 -13.60
C LYS A 3 -19.21 -20.34 -13.31
N ILE A 4 -18.84 -19.61 -12.25
CA ILE A 4 -19.47 -18.33 -11.84
C ILE A 4 -19.22 -17.26 -12.91
N PHE A 5 -18.00 -17.24 -13.48
CA PHE A 5 -17.63 -16.26 -14.50
C PHE A 5 -17.90 -16.72 -15.92
N ASN A 6 -18.64 -17.81 -16.09
CA ASN A 6 -18.99 -18.36 -17.40
C ASN A 6 -17.78 -18.55 -18.35
N CYS A 7 -16.63 -18.89 -17.76
CA CYS A 7 -15.39 -19.11 -18.52
C CYS A 7 -15.49 -20.36 -19.40
N SER A 8 -15.02 -20.27 -20.62
CA SER A 8 -15.01 -21.37 -21.58
C SER A 8 -14.12 -22.54 -21.13
N GLU A 9 -14.41 -23.75 -21.60
CA GLU A 9 -13.60 -24.94 -21.31
C GLU A 9 -12.14 -24.79 -21.77
N ALA A 10 -11.90 -24.04 -22.84
CA ALA A 10 -10.58 -23.74 -23.34
C ALA A 10 -9.66 -23.06 -22.30
N ILE A 11 -10.23 -22.26 -21.38
CA ILE A 11 -9.44 -21.64 -20.29
C ILE A 11 -9.02 -22.71 -19.26
N LYS A 12 -9.86 -23.71 -19.01
CA LYS A 12 -9.53 -24.82 -18.10
C LYS A 12 -8.41 -25.69 -18.66
N GLU A 13 -8.46 -25.98 -19.96
CA GLU A 13 -7.41 -26.75 -20.65
C GLU A 13 -6.08 -25.98 -20.61
N ASN A 14 -6.07 -24.70 -20.94
CA ASN A 14 -4.87 -23.86 -20.87
C ASN A 14 -4.27 -23.76 -19.45
N LEU A 15 -5.10 -23.70 -18.41
CA LEU A 15 -4.63 -23.70 -17.02
C LEU A 15 -4.02 -25.04 -16.65
N ASN A 16 -4.61 -26.16 -17.07
CA ASN A 16 -4.09 -27.49 -16.82
C ASN A 16 -2.78 -27.73 -17.58
N GLU A 17 -2.66 -27.29 -18.84
CA GLU A 17 -1.43 -27.35 -19.59
C GLU A 17 -0.31 -26.52 -18.94
N SER A 18 -0.62 -25.32 -18.46
CA SER A 18 0.34 -24.47 -17.76
C SER A 18 0.84 -25.10 -16.46
N LEU A 19 -0.03 -25.76 -15.70
CA LEU A 19 0.34 -26.48 -14.47
C LEU A 19 1.16 -27.73 -14.78
N ASN A 20 0.87 -28.44 -15.87
CA ASN A 20 1.63 -29.62 -16.30
C ASN A 20 3.05 -29.29 -16.80
N ASN A 21 3.30 -28.03 -17.16
CA ASN A 21 4.63 -27.56 -17.60
C ASN A 21 5.53 -27.11 -16.45
N LEU A 22 5.05 -27.13 -15.21
CA LEU A 22 5.89 -26.81 -14.07
C LEU A 22 6.87 -27.96 -13.76
N PRO A 23 8.14 -27.66 -13.49
CA PRO A 23 9.10 -28.67 -13.02
C PRO A 23 8.57 -29.39 -11.78
N LYS A 24 8.69 -30.72 -11.76
CA LYS A 24 8.15 -31.54 -10.67
C LYS A 24 8.66 -31.14 -9.28
N ASN A 25 9.86 -30.65 -9.18
CA ASN A 25 10.46 -30.17 -7.92
C ASN A 25 9.87 -28.85 -7.42
N LEU A 26 9.08 -28.15 -8.24
CA LEU A 26 8.35 -26.92 -7.84
C LEU A 26 6.90 -27.23 -7.46
N LEU A 27 6.43 -28.45 -7.71
CA LEU A 27 5.10 -28.84 -7.32
C LEU A 27 5.04 -29.17 -5.84
N ARG A 28 4.02 -28.65 -5.16
CA ARG A 28 3.77 -28.99 -3.77
C ARG A 28 3.32 -30.45 -3.66
N THR A 29 4.00 -31.20 -2.81
CA THR A 29 3.64 -32.60 -2.49
C THR A 29 3.03 -32.75 -1.10
N SER A 30 3.14 -31.72 -0.26
CA SER A 30 2.52 -31.72 1.08
C SER A 30 1.08 -31.25 1.06
N GLU A 31 0.28 -31.72 1.98
CA GLU A 31 -1.07 -31.19 2.21
C GLU A 31 -1.00 -29.70 2.60
N TYR A 32 -2.07 -28.96 2.29
CA TYR A 32 -2.18 -27.54 2.62
C TYR A 32 -3.63 -27.18 2.97
N LEU A 33 -3.79 -26.09 3.73
CA LEU A 33 -5.10 -25.61 4.18
C LEU A 33 -5.96 -26.71 4.86
N THR A 34 -5.32 -27.58 5.64
CA THR A 34 -5.96 -28.70 6.32
C THR A 34 -6.80 -28.29 7.53
N HIS A 35 -6.60 -27.07 8.05
CA HIS A 35 -7.38 -26.59 9.18
C HIS A 35 -8.86 -26.41 8.77
N PRO A 36 -9.82 -26.82 9.64
CA PRO A 36 -11.25 -26.79 9.34
C PRO A 36 -11.77 -25.43 8.87
N VAL A 37 -11.18 -24.33 9.31
CA VAL A 37 -11.58 -22.97 8.92
C VAL A 37 -11.57 -22.75 7.40
N PHE A 38 -10.64 -23.39 6.70
CA PHE A 38 -10.52 -23.30 5.24
C PHE A 38 -11.54 -24.15 4.48
N ASN A 39 -12.27 -24.99 5.21
CA ASN A 39 -13.21 -25.96 4.66
C ASN A 39 -14.64 -25.80 5.22
N SER A 40 -14.92 -24.71 5.94
CA SER A 40 -16.19 -24.51 6.64
C SER A 40 -17.05 -23.38 6.08
N TYR A 41 -16.45 -22.38 5.44
CA TYR A 41 -17.15 -21.16 4.99
C TYR A 41 -17.15 -21.08 3.48
N HIS A 42 -18.20 -21.63 2.86
CA HIS A 42 -18.27 -21.80 1.40
C HIS A 42 -19.22 -20.82 0.70
N SER A 43 -20.01 -20.05 1.46
CA SER A 43 -20.86 -19.01 0.93
C SER A 43 -20.33 -17.62 1.28
N GLU A 44 -20.71 -16.59 0.51
CA GLU A 44 -20.39 -15.21 0.80
C GLU A 44 -20.90 -14.79 2.19
N THR A 45 -22.13 -15.15 2.51
CA THR A 45 -22.74 -14.84 3.82
C THR A 45 -21.99 -15.49 4.98
N ASP A 46 -21.57 -16.74 4.85
CA ASP A 46 -20.81 -17.42 5.89
C ASP A 46 -19.43 -16.78 6.08
N MET A 47 -18.78 -16.41 4.98
CA MET A 47 -17.49 -15.71 5.04
C MET A 47 -17.64 -14.35 5.74
N LEU A 48 -18.64 -13.55 5.38
CA LEU A 48 -18.90 -12.26 6.02
C LEU A 48 -19.16 -12.41 7.53
N ARG A 49 -19.97 -13.39 7.94
CA ARG A 49 -20.22 -13.69 9.36
C ARG A 49 -18.97 -14.14 10.08
N TYR A 50 -18.14 -14.93 9.43
CA TYR A 50 -16.88 -15.37 10.00
C TYR A 50 -15.90 -14.20 10.18
N LEU A 51 -15.76 -13.34 9.18
CA LEU A 51 -14.94 -12.12 9.27
C LEU A 51 -15.43 -11.20 10.38
N LYS A 52 -16.75 -11.03 10.49
CA LYS A 52 -17.34 -10.23 11.57
C LYS A 52 -17.05 -10.85 12.94
N LYS A 53 -17.13 -12.15 13.08
CA LYS A 53 -16.76 -12.85 14.32
C LYS A 53 -15.30 -12.61 14.71
N LEU A 54 -14.38 -12.61 13.75
CA LEU A 54 -12.98 -12.33 14.01
C LEU A 54 -12.75 -10.86 14.38
N GLU A 55 -13.40 -9.95 13.67
CA GLU A 55 -13.37 -8.51 13.99
C GLU A 55 -13.87 -8.24 15.41
N ASP A 56 -14.95 -8.92 15.84
CA ASP A 56 -15.54 -8.75 17.17
C ASP A 56 -14.70 -9.33 18.30
N ALA A 57 -13.77 -10.22 18.00
CA ALA A 57 -12.85 -10.80 18.98
C ALA A 57 -11.69 -9.88 19.36
N ASP A 58 -11.44 -8.82 18.57
CA ASP A 58 -10.34 -7.89 18.78
C ASP A 58 -10.82 -6.43 18.72
N ILE A 59 -9.90 -5.50 18.89
CA ILE A 59 -10.15 -4.06 18.80
C ILE A 59 -10.42 -3.67 17.35
N ALA A 60 -11.56 -3.01 17.13
CA ALA A 60 -11.93 -2.49 15.81
C ALA A 60 -12.26 -0.99 15.89
N LEU A 61 -11.94 -0.25 14.85
CA LEU A 61 -12.11 1.22 14.80
C LEU A 61 -13.56 1.69 14.90
N ASN A 62 -14.50 0.86 14.44
CA ASN A 62 -15.91 1.18 14.47
C ASN A 62 -16.53 1.07 15.88
N ARG A 63 -15.80 0.59 16.88
CA ARG A 63 -16.31 0.35 18.25
C ARG A 63 -15.30 0.61 19.35
N SER A 64 -14.07 0.94 19.06
CA SER A 64 -12.99 1.12 20.04
C SER A 64 -12.08 2.27 19.69
N MET A 65 -11.59 2.98 20.69
CA MET A 65 -10.47 3.89 20.53
C MET A 65 -9.15 3.09 20.51
N ILE A 66 -8.32 3.34 19.50
CA ILE A 66 -7.01 2.75 19.39
C ILE A 66 -5.98 3.68 20.02
N ALA A 67 -5.23 3.16 20.98
CA ALA A 67 -4.23 3.93 21.73
C ALA A 67 -3.01 4.33 20.91
N LEU A 68 -2.72 3.62 19.81
CA LEU A 68 -1.63 3.93 18.89
C LEU A 68 -2.06 4.92 17.82
N GLY A 69 -1.14 5.78 17.43
CA GLY A 69 -1.35 6.74 16.35
C GLY A 69 -1.62 6.07 14.99
N SER A 70 -1.79 6.87 14.02
CA SER A 70 -2.39 6.57 12.73
C SER A 70 -1.58 5.67 11.79
N CYS A 71 -0.45 5.11 12.17
CA CYS A 71 0.41 4.36 11.25
C CYS A 71 -0.27 3.12 10.63
N THR A 72 -1.32 2.60 11.27
CA THR A 72 -2.01 1.39 10.83
C THR A 72 -3.42 1.60 10.33
N MET A 73 -4.03 2.77 10.62
CA MET A 73 -5.48 2.90 10.46
C MET A 73 -5.85 4.26 9.89
N LYS A 74 -6.18 4.30 8.62
CA LYS A 74 -6.68 5.49 7.92
C LYS A 74 -8.15 5.28 7.61
N LEU A 75 -9.04 5.85 8.43
CA LEU A 75 -10.46 5.91 8.07
C LEU A 75 -10.66 7.10 7.13
N ASN A 76 -11.05 6.79 5.90
CA ASN A 76 -11.47 7.77 4.92
C ASN A 76 -12.98 7.66 4.72
N ALA A 77 -13.65 8.78 4.50
CA ALA A 77 -15.04 8.76 4.12
C ALA A 77 -15.22 8.02 2.78
N VAL A 78 -16.28 7.25 2.63
CA VAL A 78 -16.57 6.53 1.39
C VAL A 78 -16.62 7.49 0.19
N ALA A 79 -17.19 8.68 0.37
CA ALA A 79 -17.24 9.71 -0.67
C ALA A 79 -15.85 10.21 -1.12
N GLU A 80 -14.85 10.18 -0.25
CA GLU A 80 -13.47 10.53 -0.58
C GLU A 80 -12.76 9.39 -1.34
N MET A 81 -13.18 8.14 -1.10
CA MET A 81 -12.59 6.97 -1.75
C MET A 81 -13.20 6.66 -3.11
N ILE A 82 -14.45 7.04 -3.37
CA ILE A 82 -15.13 6.76 -4.63
C ILE A 82 -14.34 7.24 -5.86
N PRO A 83 -13.80 8.48 -5.91
CA PRO A 83 -13.04 8.94 -7.07
C PRO A 83 -11.84 8.07 -7.44
N VAL A 84 -11.23 7.38 -6.48
CA VAL A 84 -10.08 6.48 -6.74
C VAL A 84 -10.47 5.34 -7.69
N THR A 85 -11.76 4.98 -7.75
CA THR A 85 -12.27 3.91 -8.63
C THR A 85 -12.66 4.41 -10.03
N TRP A 86 -12.69 5.70 -10.26
CA TRP A 86 -13.03 6.25 -11.58
C TRP A 86 -11.89 6.00 -12.56
N ARG A 87 -12.24 5.67 -13.80
CA ARG A 87 -11.29 5.30 -14.84
C ARG A 87 -10.26 6.40 -15.09
N GLU A 88 -10.68 7.64 -15.04
CA GLU A 88 -9.85 8.83 -15.21
C GLU A 88 -8.72 8.93 -14.18
N PHE A 89 -8.90 8.33 -13.00
CA PHE A 89 -7.90 8.28 -11.94
C PHE A 89 -7.19 6.92 -11.84
N SER A 90 -7.88 5.81 -12.12
CA SER A 90 -7.35 4.46 -11.90
C SER A 90 -6.61 3.86 -13.10
N GLU A 91 -6.94 4.27 -14.33
CA GLU A 91 -6.38 3.67 -15.54
C GLU A 91 -5.17 4.40 -16.15
N PRO A 92 -4.91 5.71 -15.89
CA PRO A 92 -3.76 6.37 -16.48
C PRO A 92 -2.45 5.70 -16.09
N HIS A 93 -1.61 5.41 -17.08
CA HIS A 93 -0.30 4.82 -16.83
C HIS A 93 0.64 5.86 -16.20
N PRO A 94 1.45 5.51 -15.17
CA PRO A 94 2.37 6.44 -14.50
C PRO A 94 3.38 7.12 -15.44
N PHE A 95 3.71 6.49 -16.57
CA PHE A 95 4.61 7.02 -17.60
C PHE A 95 3.88 7.47 -18.87
N ALA A 96 2.57 7.78 -18.75
CA ALA A 96 1.86 8.40 -19.85
C ALA A 96 2.52 9.76 -20.23
N PRO A 97 2.44 10.18 -21.51
CA PRO A 97 2.94 11.47 -21.93
C PRO A 97 2.37 12.61 -21.07
N VAL A 98 3.22 13.54 -20.68
CA VAL A 98 2.88 14.60 -19.69
C VAL A 98 1.71 15.47 -20.16
N GLU A 99 1.61 15.71 -21.46
CA GLU A 99 0.52 16.46 -22.08
C GLU A 99 -0.85 15.76 -21.97
N GLN A 100 -0.87 14.45 -21.76
CA GLN A 100 -2.10 13.68 -21.54
C GLN A 100 -2.52 13.65 -20.07
N MET A 101 -1.67 14.15 -19.17
CA MET A 101 -1.83 14.07 -17.71
C MET A 101 -2.04 15.43 -17.05
N GLU A 102 -2.65 16.39 -17.76
CA GLU A 102 -2.80 17.76 -17.27
C GLU A 102 -3.63 17.83 -15.97
N GLY A 103 -4.70 17.05 -15.87
CA GLY A 103 -5.51 16.96 -14.65
C GLY A 103 -4.69 16.51 -13.43
N TYR A 104 -3.87 15.48 -13.57
CA TYR A 104 -2.98 15.03 -12.51
C TYR A 104 -1.89 16.07 -12.17
N ARG A 105 -1.37 16.78 -13.15
CA ARG A 105 -0.39 17.85 -12.92
C ARG A 105 -0.98 19.00 -12.11
N THR A 106 -2.21 19.39 -12.41
CA THR A 106 -2.95 20.39 -11.65
C THR A 106 -3.15 19.93 -10.23
N LEU A 107 -3.68 18.72 -10.02
CA LEU A 107 -3.89 18.13 -8.71
C LEU A 107 -2.60 18.09 -7.88
N PHE A 108 -1.48 17.64 -8.45
CA PHE A 108 -0.20 17.61 -7.75
C PHE A 108 0.33 19.01 -7.42
N THR A 109 0.12 19.96 -8.30
CA THR A 109 0.55 21.35 -8.09
C THR A 109 -0.23 21.99 -6.96
N ASP A 110 -1.54 21.84 -6.97
CA ASP A 110 -2.41 22.40 -5.96
C ASP A 110 -2.13 21.76 -4.59
N LEU A 111 -2.02 20.44 -4.53
CA LEU A 111 -1.68 19.73 -3.30
C LEU A 111 -0.33 20.16 -2.72
N LYS A 112 0.70 20.30 -3.56
CA LYS A 112 2.01 20.81 -3.12
C LYS A 112 1.91 22.24 -2.57
N ASN A 113 1.14 23.10 -3.23
CA ASN A 113 0.96 24.49 -2.78
C ASN A 113 0.22 24.55 -1.43
N TRP A 114 -0.84 23.74 -1.26
CA TRP A 114 -1.55 23.64 0.03
C TRP A 114 -0.64 23.13 1.14
N LEU A 115 0.10 22.05 0.88
CA LEU A 115 1.03 21.51 1.87
C LEU A 115 2.14 22.51 2.23
N ARG A 116 2.69 23.23 1.27
CA ARG A 116 3.65 24.31 1.54
C ARG A 116 3.07 25.41 2.40
N SER A 117 1.83 25.82 2.11
CA SER A 117 1.12 26.84 2.89
C SER A 117 0.87 26.39 4.32
N ILE A 118 0.46 25.13 4.53
CA ILE A 118 0.15 24.57 5.85
C ILE A 118 1.41 24.38 6.68
N THR A 119 2.49 23.89 6.08
CA THR A 119 3.72 23.53 6.80
C THR A 119 4.74 24.65 6.89
N GLY A 120 4.65 25.67 6.04
CA GLY A 120 5.64 26.74 5.92
C GLY A 120 6.95 26.30 5.24
N PHE A 121 7.04 25.08 4.72
CA PHE A 121 8.23 24.63 4.00
C PHE A 121 8.33 25.25 2.60
N SER A 122 9.55 25.47 2.12
CA SER A 122 9.81 26.01 0.79
C SER A 122 9.49 25.03 -0.33
N GLY A 123 9.53 23.73 -0.08
CA GLY A 123 9.25 22.69 -1.05
C GLY A 123 8.58 21.46 -0.45
N VAL A 124 7.83 20.73 -1.28
CA VAL A 124 7.18 19.47 -0.91
C VAL A 124 7.37 18.48 -2.05
N SER A 125 7.71 17.24 -1.72
CA SER A 125 7.75 16.11 -2.66
C SER A 125 6.62 15.15 -2.36
N LEU A 126 5.93 14.71 -3.41
CA LEU A 126 4.90 13.65 -3.36
C LEU A 126 5.45 12.29 -3.84
N GLN A 127 6.76 12.18 -4.05
CA GLN A 127 7.42 10.95 -4.54
C GLN A 127 7.44 9.80 -3.53
N PRO A 128 7.71 10.01 -2.23
CA PRO A 128 7.74 8.92 -1.27
C PRO A 128 6.39 8.20 -1.20
N ASN A 129 6.40 6.87 -1.32
CA ASN A 129 5.19 6.04 -1.30
C ASN A 129 4.79 5.58 0.12
N ALA A 130 5.65 5.78 1.09
CA ALA A 130 5.42 5.42 2.49
C ALA A 130 6.16 6.35 3.44
N GLY A 131 5.78 6.35 4.73
CA GLY A 131 6.46 7.13 5.76
C GLY A 131 7.96 6.81 5.85
N ALA A 132 8.33 5.54 5.78
CA ALA A 132 9.74 5.11 5.78
C ALA A 132 10.55 5.70 4.61
N GLN A 133 9.96 5.75 3.42
CA GLN A 133 10.61 6.39 2.26
C GLN A 133 10.71 7.91 2.43
N GLY A 134 9.73 8.52 3.09
CA GLY A 134 9.77 9.95 3.44
C GLY A 134 10.90 10.26 4.41
N GLU A 135 11.11 9.44 5.44
CA GLU A 135 12.23 9.58 6.37
C GLU A 135 13.57 9.44 5.66
N PHE A 136 13.75 8.39 4.88
CA PHE A 136 14.98 8.19 4.10
C PHE A 136 15.24 9.33 3.13
N ALA A 137 14.23 9.77 2.37
CA ALA A 137 14.37 10.90 1.45
C ALA A 137 14.77 12.19 2.19
N GLY A 138 14.17 12.44 3.36
CA GLY A 138 14.51 13.57 4.21
C GLY A 138 15.98 13.55 4.66
N LEU A 139 16.46 12.39 5.13
CA LEU A 139 17.86 12.22 5.52
C LEU A 139 18.82 12.41 4.34
N MET A 140 18.47 11.91 3.17
CA MET A 140 19.27 12.12 1.95
C MET A 140 19.35 13.59 1.56
N VAL A 141 18.26 14.33 1.69
CA VAL A 141 18.25 15.79 1.45
C VAL A 141 19.16 16.52 2.44
N ILE A 142 19.06 16.19 3.73
CA ILE A 142 19.89 16.78 4.79
C ILE A 142 21.38 16.48 4.54
N LYS A 143 21.69 15.22 4.23
CA LYS A 143 23.06 14.82 3.89
C LYS A 143 23.59 15.63 2.69
N LYS A 144 22.80 15.74 1.63
CA LYS A 144 23.19 16.48 0.43
C LYS A 144 23.37 17.96 0.69
N PHE A 145 22.55 18.55 1.56
CA PHE A 145 22.70 19.93 2.00
C PHE A 145 24.06 20.15 2.68
N HIS A 146 24.46 19.31 3.63
CA HIS A 146 25.74 19.40 4.30
C HIS A 146 26.91 19.20 3.34
N GLU A 147 26.85 18.21 2.45
CA GLU A 147 27.87 17.99 1.42
C GLU A 147 28.08 19.24 0.55
N ASN A 148 26.99 19.85 0.10
CA ASN A 148 27.05 21.04 -0.77
C ASN A 148 27.62 22.27 -0.04
N ASN A 149 27.43 22.34 1.28
CA ASN A 149 28.02 23.40 2.12
C ASN A 149 29.48 23.11 2.54
N GLY A 150 30.04 21.97 2.12
CA GLY A 150 31.40 21.58 2.49
C GLY A 150 31.55 20.92 3.87
N ASP A 151 30.44 20.68 4.57
CA ASP A 151 30.39 20.09 5.91
C ASP A 151 30.57 18.56 5.88
N LYS A 152 31.69 18.08 5.34
CA LYS A 152 31.98 16.64 5.11
C LYS A 152 31.98 15.78 6.37
N ASN A 153 32.10 16.40 7.55
CA ASN A 153 32.17 15.70 8.84
C ASN A 153 30.80 15.49 9.49
N ARG A 154 29.72 16.05 8.93
CA ARG A 154 28.36 15.86 9.43
C ARG A 154 27.70 14.60 8.83
N ASN A 155 28.19 13.45 9.25
CA ASN A 155 27.76 12.14 8.77
C ASN A 155 27.17 11.24 9.86
N VAL A 156 26.94 11.78 11.06
CA VAL A 156 26.35 11.06 12.19
C VAL A 156 24.95 11.57 12.44
N CYS A 157 23.99 10.67 12.50
CA CYS A 157 22.62 10.95 12.91
C CYS A 157 22.38 10.37 14.31
N LEU A 158 21.93 11.21 15.24
CA LEU A 158 21.60 10.78 16.60
C LEU A 158 20.14 10.29 16.62
N ILE A 159 19.96 9.06 17.06
CA ILE A 159 18.65 8.40 17.12
C ILE A 159 18.43 7.93 18.57
N PRO A 160 17.28 8.27 19.21
CA PRO A 160 16.94 7.76 20.53
C PRO A 160 16.88 6.23 20.54
N SER A 161 17.32 5.59 21.62
CA SER A 161 17.24 4.13 21.76
C SER A 161 15.79 3.60 21.77
N SER A 162 14.83 4.47 22.12
CA SER A 162 13.39 4.18 22.13
C SER A 162 12.68 4.51 20.80
N ALA A 163 13.42 4.91 19.76
CA ALA A 163 12.83 5.22 18.47
C ALA A 163 12.20 3.99 17.81
N HIS A 164 11.19 4.23 16.97
CA HIS A 164 10.61 3.17 16.15
C HIS A 164 11.62 2.62 15.12
N GLY A 165 11.39 1.38 14.65
CA GLY A 165 12.32 0.68 13.78
C GLY A 165 12.70 1.40 12.49
N THR A 166 11.81 2.22 11.94
CA THR A 166 12.08 3.00 10.72
C THR A 166 13.20 4.01 10.93
N ASN A 167 13.26 4.69 12.09
CA ASN A 167 14.27 5.70 12.35
C ASN A 167 15.71 5.16 12.28
N PRO A 168 16.06 4.04 12.92
CA PRO A 168 17.40 3.47 12.78
C PRO A 168 17.62 2.77 11.44
N ALA A 169 16.56 2.40 10.72
CA ALA A 169 16.67 1.71 9.43
C ALA A 169 16.93 2.65 8.25
N SER A 170 16.59 3.93 8.38
CA SER A 170 16.79 4.93 7.34
C SER A 170 18.20 5.48 7.34
#